data_e7b833687f1212b5cd5efa06d0c0fe2d
#
_entry.id   e7b833687f1212b5cd5efa06d0c0fe2d
#
_cell.length_a   1.000
_cell.length_b   1.000
_cell.length_c   1.000
_cell.angle_alpha   90.00
_cell.angle_beta   90.00
_cell.angle_gamma   90.00
#
_symmetry.space_group_name_H-M   'P 1'
#
loop_
_entity.id
_entity.type
_entity.pdbx_description
1 polymer ?
#
loop_
_entity_poly.entity_id
_entity_poly.type
_entity_poly.pdbx_seq_one_letter_code
_entity_poly.pdbx_strand_id
1 'polypeptide(L)'
;VPITGEANNGFLKMWKERQADGFTSCCPISPSTSGADALDLGLTAITGGDFEKVNVYDIAPVTDENLDDFVRVDLDDNYWAPTILNEDTLQEMYGSGAAE
;
A
#
# COMPACT_ATOMS: atom_id res chain seq x y z
N VAL A 1 -1.02 23.71 -3.96
CA VAL A 1 -1.83 22.91 -4.88
C VAL A 1 -1.89 21.48 -4.36
N PRO A 2 -3.09 20.95 -4.08
CA PRO A 2 -3.22 19.55 -3.71
C PRO A 2 -2.73 18.64 -4.84
N ILE A 3 -1.94 17.63 -4.50
CA ILE A 3 -1.49 16.61 -5.43
C ILE A 3 -1.87 15.23 -4.89
N THR A 4 -2.13 14.30 -5.79
CA THR A 4 -2.32 12.91 -5.44
C THR A 4 -1.02 12.14 -5.68
N GLY A 5 -0.81 11.09 -4.91
CA GLY A 5 0.29 10.16 -5.08
C GLY A 5 -0.20 8.72 -4.96
N GLU A 6 0.70 7.81 -4.83
CA GLU A 6 0.43 6.41 -4.54
C GLU A 6 0.94 6.05 -3.15
N ALA A 7 0.53 4.90 -2.61
CA ALA A 7 0.88 4.48 -1.26
C ALA A 7 2.33 3.97 -1.13
N ASN A 8 3.25 4.65 -1.79
CA ASN A 8 4.69 4.47 -1.65
C ASN A 8 5.17 5.15 -0.36
N ASN A 9 5.99 4.46 0.42
CA ASN A 9 6.39 4.94 1.74
C ASN A 9 7.18 6.26 1.69
N GLY A 10 7.98 6.46 0.66
CA GLY A 10 8.68 7.74 0.45
C GLY A 10 7.71 8.90 0.28
N PHE A 11 6.63 8.73 -0.49
CA PHE A 11 5.58 9.72 -0.62
C PHE A 11 4.82 9.94 0.69
N LEU A 12 4.48 8.86 1.39
CA LEU A 12 3.75 8.94 2.67
C LEU A 12 4.58 9.65 3.76
N LYS A 13 5.88 9.39 3.83
CA LYS A 13 6.79 10.10 4.74
C LYS A 13 6.88 11.60 4.43
N MET A 14 7.07 11.95 3.16
CA MET A 14 7.09 13.35 2.72
C MET A 14 5.78 14.05 3.09
N TRP A 15 4.65 13.39 2.83
CA TRP A 15 3.34 13.92 3.19
C TRP A 15 3.23 14.16 4.71
N LYS A 16 3.64 13.17 5.51
CA LYS A 16 3.64 13.28 6.98
C LYS A 16 4.47 14.49 7.47
N GLU A 17 5.67 14.66 6.93
CA GLU A 17 6.53 15.79 7.27
C GLU A 17 5.92 17.14 6.90
N ARG A 18 5.23 17.20 5.76
CA ARG A 18 4.65 18.43 5.23
C ARG A 18 3.26 18.75 5.76
N GLN A 19 2.62 17.86 6.52
CA GLN A 19 1.32 18.15 7.14
C GLN A 19 1.37 19.40 8.03
N ALA A 20 2.46 19.60 8.75
CA ALA A 20 2.66 20.78 9.59
C ALA A 20 2.70 22.10 8.79
N ASP A 21 3.08 22.03 7.52
CA ASP A 21 3.12 23.16 6.58
C ASP A 21 1.78 23.33 5.83
N GLY A 22 0.76 22.55 6.18
CA GLY A 22 -0.56 22.58 5.54
C GLY A 22 -0.66 21.78 4.24
N PHE A 23 0.28 20.87 3.96
CA PHE A 23 0.18 19.96 2.82
C PHE A 23 -0.93 18.94 3.07
N THR A 24 -1.81 18.79 2.11
CA THR A 24 -2.91 17.82 2.13
C THR A 24 -2.88 16.98 0.85
N SER A 25 -3.28 15.73 0.94
CA SER A 25 -3.31 14.83 -0.20
C SER A 25 -4.42 13.78 -0.06
N CYS A 26 -4.59 13.00 -1.10
CA CYS A 26 -5.38 11.78 -1.10
C CYS A 26 -4.67 10.78 -2.00
N CYS A 27 -4.46 9.59 -1.49
CA CYS A 27 -3.67 8.56 -2.16
C CYS A 27 -4.54 7.32 -2.40
N PRO A 28 -4.93 7.01 -3.64
CA PRO A 28 -5.58 5.75 -3.92
C PRO A 28 -4.63 4.59 -3.67
N ILE A 29 -5.17 3.46 -3.23
CA ILE A 29 -4.41 2.25 -2.96
C ILE A 29 -4.65 1.24 -4.08
N SER A 30 -3.56 0.74 -4.65
CA SER A 30 -3.58 -0.44 -5.51
C SER A 30 -3.02 -1.62 -4.71
N PRO A 31 -3.82 -2.68 -4.45
CA PRO A 31 -3.36 -3.79 -3.63
C PRO A 31 -2.19 -4.51 -4.31
N SER A 32 -1.11 -4.71 -3.57
CA SER A 32 0.06 -5.48 -4.04
C SER A 32 -0.26 -6.95 -4.32
N THR A 33 -1.39 -7.45 -3.78
CA THR A 33 -1.87 -8.82 -3.95
C THR A 33 -2.70 -9.05 -5.22
N SER A 34 -3.00 -8.02 -6.00
CA SER A 34 -3.92 -8.11 -7.15
C SER A 34 -3.54 -9.20 -8.15
N GLY A 35 -2.24 -9.41 -8.39
CA GLY A 35 -1.75 -10.48 -9.25
C GLY A 35 -2.02 -11.88 -8.69
N ALA A 36 -1.79 -12.09 -7.40
CA ALA A 36 -2.08 -13.35 -6.71
C ALA A 36 -3.57 -13.65 -6.68
N ASP A 37 -4.38 -12.64 -6.39
CA ASP A 37 -5.84 -12.76 -6.38
C ASP A 37 -6.38 -13.10 -7.78
N ALA A 38 -5.85 -12.49 -8.81
CA ALA A 38 -6.19 -12.80 -10.20
C ALA A 38 -5.80 -14.24 -10.59
N LEU A 39 -4.65 -14.73 -10.12
CA LEU A 39 -4.23 -16.10 -10.34
C LEU A 39 -5.20 -17.09 -9.66
N ASP A 40 -5.59 -16.84 -8.42
CA ASP A 40 -6.54 -17.68 -7.69
C ASP A 40 -7.89 -17.75 -8.39
N LEU A 41 -8.41 -16.61 -8.87
CA LEU A 41 -9.63 -16.56 -9.66
C LEU A 41 -9.50 -17.33 -10.98
N GLY A 42 -8.37 -17.18 -11.67
CA GLY A 42 -8.08 -17.92 -12.90
C GLY A 42 -8.04 -19.43 -12.69
N LEU A 43 -7.38 -19.89 -11.63
CA LEU A 43 -7.35 -21.31 -11.26
C LEU A 43 -8.73 -21.83 -10.90
N THR A 44 -9.53 -21.07 -10.16
CA THR A 44 -10.91 -21.40 -9.85
C THR A 44 -11.74 -21.58 -11.12
N ALA A 45 -11.62 -20.65 -12.06
CA ALA A 45 -12.35 -20.69 -13.33
C ALA A 45 -12.00 -21.93 -14.17
N ILE A 46 -10.72 -22.26 -14.32
CA ILE A 46 -10.28 -23.39 -15.15
C ILE A 46 -10.54 -24.77 -14.51
N THR A 47 -10.69 -24.80 -13.18
CA THR A 47 -11.02 -26.05 -12.45
C THR A 47 -12.52 -26.26 -12.26
N GLY A 48 -13.36 -25.37 -12.84
CA GLY A 48 -14.82 -25.49 -12.82
C GLY A 48 -15.48 -24.99 -11.53
N GLY A 49 -14.78 -24.21 -10.71
CA GLY A 49 -15.35 -23.55 -9.54
C GLY A 49 -16.20 -22.32 -9.89
N ASP A 50 -17.05 -21.92 -8.97
CA ASP A 50 -17.83 -20.69 -9.10
C ASP A 50 -16.95 -19.47 -8.84
N PHE A 51 -17.07 -18.44 -9.68
CA PHE A 51 -16.36 -17.18 -9.53
C PHE A 51 -17.18 -16.00 -10.07
N GLU A 52 -16.98 -14.84 -9.50
CA GLU A 52 -17.54 -13.59 -10.01
C GLU A 52 -16.67 -13.05 -11.16
N LYS A 53 -17.31 -12.58 -12.24
CA LYS A 53 -16.59 -12.00 -13.38
C LYS A 53 -15.98 -10.63 -13.10
N VAL A 54 -16.55 -9.91 -12.15
CA VAL A 54 -16.10 -8.60 -11.72
C VAL A 54 -15.83 -8.65 -10.23
N ASN A 55 -14.59 -8.41 -9.86
CA ASN A 55 -14.13 -8.41 -8.47
C ASN A 55 -13.61 -7.01 -8.15
N VAL A 56 -14.23 -6.35 -7.20
CA VAL A 56 -13.90 -4.98 -6.80
C VAL A 56 -13.28 -5.03 -5.41
N TYR A 57 -12.12 -4.37 -5.25
CA TYR A 57 -11.51 -4.17 -3.95
C TYR A 57 -12.23 -3.04 -3.21
N ASP A 58 -12.66 -3.31 -1.99
CA ASP A 58 -13.21 -2.32 -1.08
C ASP A 58 -12.08 -1.79 -0.19
N ILE A 59 -11.26 -0.91 -0.74
CA ILE A 59 -10.10 -0.33 -0.06
C ILE A 59 -10.29 1.18 0.01
N ALA A 60 -10.37 1.71 1.23
CA ALA A 60 -10.40 3.15 1.44
C ALA A 60 -9.05 3.79 1.04
N PRO A 61 -9.06 4.98 0.42
CA PRO A 61 -7.84 5.69 0.11
C PRO A 61 -7.12 6.16 1.38
N VAL A 62 -5.82 6.42 1.25
CA VAL A 62 -5.08 7.14 2.29
C VAL A 62 -5.48 8.62 2.23
N THR A 63 -5.80 9.18 3.37
CA THR A 63 -6.17 10.58 3.55
C THR A 63 -5.37 11.19 4.71
N ASP A 64 -5.50 12.50 4.92
CA ASP A 64 -4.84 13.16 6.05
C ASP A 64 -5.22 12.55 7.41
N GLU A 65 -6.43 11.98 7.51
CA GLU A 65 -6.96 11.43 8.76
C GLU A 65 -6.38 10.04 9.10
N ASN A 66 -6.08 9.21 8.09
CA ASN A 66 -5.61 7.85 8.29
C ASN A 66 -4.15 7.61 7.85
N LEU A 67 -3.43 8.66 7.50
CA LEU A 67 -2.06 8.59 7.03
C LEU A 67 -1.14 7.82 7.98
N ASP A 68 -1.32 8.02 9.28
CA ASP A 68 -0.51 7.38 10.32
C ASP A 68 -0.66 5.86 10.39
N ASP A 69 -1.78 5.33 9.87
CA ASP A 69 -2.01 3.89 9.79
C ASP A 69 -1.21 3.22 8.66
N PHE A 70 -0.74 4.01 7.69
CA PHE A 70 -0.07 3.50 6.48
C PHE A 70 1.42 3.86 6.42
N VAL A 71 1.82 5.04 6.89
CA VAL A 71 3.22 5.46 6.85
C VAL A 71 4.07 4.63 7.81
N ARG A 72 5.23 4.18 7.33
CA ARG A 72 6.17 3.37 8.10
C ARG A 72 7.54 4.07 8.14
N VAL A 73 7.80 4.79 9.22
CA VAL A 73 9.07 5.52 9.41
C VAL A 73 10.27 4.59 9.63
N ASP A 74 10.01 3.37 10.04
CA ASP A 74 11.00 2.31 10.29
C ASP A 74 11.38 1.52 9.02
N LEU A 75 10.66 1.73 7.91
CA LEU A 75 10.93 1.11 6.63
C LEU A 75 11.48 2.13 5.63
N ASP A 76 12.19 1.65 4.61
CA ASP A 76 12.71 2.51 3.56
C ASP A 76 11.62 3.07 2.64
N ASP A 77 12.03 3.93 1.71
CA ASP A 77 11.10 4.61 0.81
C ASP A 77 10.51 3.70 -0.28
N ASN A 78 11.09 2.52 -0.48
CA ASN A 78 10.63 1.57 -1.51
C ASN A 78 9.49 0.66 -1.03
N TYR A 79 9.17 0.69 0.25
CA TYR A 79 8.02 -0.03 0.78
C TYR A 79 6.70 0.54 0.23
N TRP A 80 5.74 -0.33 -0.05
CA TRP A 80 4.40 0.02 -0.53
C TRP A 80 3.33 -0.49 0.43
N ALA A 81 2.47 0.39 0.87
CA ALA A 81 1.34 0.06 1.73
C ALA A 81 0.06 -0.20 0.89
N PRO A 82 -0.85 -1.07 1.34
CA PRO A 82 -0.67 -2.08 2.37
C PRO A 82 0.08 -3.32 1.87
N THR A 83 0.46 -4.19 2.78
CA THR A 83 1.15 -5.43 2.47
C THR A 83 0.53 -6.62 3.22
N ILE A 84 0.74 -7.83 2.68
CA ILE A 84 0.45 -9.10 3.36
C ILE A 84 1.69 -9.74 3.97
N LEU A 85 2.86 -9.12 3.79
CA LEU A 85 4.11 -9.63 4.35
C LEU A 85 4.08 -9.49 5.88
N ASN A 86 4.67 -10.47 6.56
CA ASN A 86 4.86 -10.38 8.00
C ASN A 86 5.97 -9.39 8.37
N GLU A 87 6.01 -9.00 9.63
CA GLU A 87 6.92 -7.96 10.10
C GLU A 87 8.40 -8.32 9.92
N ASP A 88 8.79 -9.57 10.18
CA ASP A 88 10.18 -10.02 10.02
C ASP A 88 10.65 -9.88 8.57
N THR A 89 9.81 -10.28 7.61
CA THR A 89 10.09 -10.13 6.19
C THR A 89 10.15 -8.65 5.78
N LEU A 90 9.27 -7.82 6.31
CA LEU A 90 9.28 -6.38 6.05
C LEU A 90 10.59 -5.73 6.53
N GLN A 91 11.02 -6.06 7.73
CA GLN A 91 12.27 -5.53 8.28
C GLN A 91 13.50 -6.05 7.53
N GLU A 92 13.48 -7.30 7.07
CA GLU A 92 14.57 -7.87 6.26
C GLU A 92 14.68 -7.16 4.90
N MET A 93 13.54 -6.90 4.24
CA MET A 93 13.50 -6.34 2.88
C MET A 93 13.63 -4.82 2.84
N TYR A 94 13.04 -4.13 3.81
CA TYR A 94 12.84 -2.68 3.78
C TYR A 94 13.26 -1.95 5.05
N GLY A 95 13.82 -2.64 6.03
CA GLY A 95 14.20 -2.02 7.31
C GLY A 95 15.21 -0.89 7.10
N SER A 96 14.89 0.31 7.55
CA SER A 96 15.73 1.50 7.40
C SER A 96 16.97 1.50 8.30
N GLY A 97 17.03 0.59 9.28
CA GLY A 97 18.20 0.43 10.15
C GLY A 97 19.41 -0.20 9.49
N ALA A 98 19.29 -0.66 8.25
CA ALA A 98 20.39 -1.22 7.46
C ALA A 98 21.13 -0.20 6.60
N ALA A 99 20.71 1.07 6.63
CA ALA A 99 21.31 2.15 5.85
C ALA A 99 22.32 2.95 6.69
N GLU A 100 23.35 2.28 7.13
CA GLU A 100 24.60 2.93 7.53
C GLU A 100 25.77 2.42 6.70
#